data_1a849ad7f8ccb4befc02d216c7f312f4
#
_entry.id   1a849ad7f8ccb4befc02d216c7f312f4
#
_cell.length_a   1.000
_cell.length_b   1.000
_cell.length_c   1.000
_cell.angle_alpha   90.00
_cell.angle_beta   90.00
_cell.angle_gamma   90.00
#
_symmetry.space_group_name_H-M   'P 1'
#
loop_
_entity.id
_entity.type
_entity.pdbx_description
1 polymer ?
#
loop_
_entity_poly.entity_id
_entity_poly.type
_entity_poly.pdbx_seq_one_letter_code
_entity_poly.pdbx_strand_id
1 'polypeptide(L)'
;MRGLSASSVVAPWRERWINWRNRLVADPRFQRAAAASPLTRFVARRRARALFDLCAGFVYTQILLACVRLRLFEALASGPAQPSQLAARLDLTPEATHRLLRAAASLNLLRALPDDRYALDDLGASVLANPSVAAFVEHHALLYDDLRDPVALLRGETRTRLSQFWPYAEGRADDPEACAAYSDLMARSQQLIAEDVLDAYPFGEHQSLLDIGGGEGAFVAAVAMRHPELRLQLLDLPPVAQRARDRLATQGLARVDVRAGSFLDPQPAASADLVTLIRVLHDHDDAMARAALRAAHEALTPGGVLLVAEPMADTPGAEAIGEAYFGFYLLAMGSGRARRRAELTLLLQEAGFAGVRHLPSLRPMFASVLIGRRV
;
A
#
# COMPACT_ATOMS: atom_id res chain seq x y z
N MET A 1 -27.05 -15.19 27.57
CA MET A 1 -25.82 -15.31 28.38
C MET A 1 -24.77 -14.39 27.80
N ARG A 2 -24.29 -13.44 28.60
CA ARG A 2 -23.43 -12.33 28.16
C ARG A 2 -21.99 -12.83 27.99
N GLY A 3 -21.45 -12.81 26.74
CA GLY A 3 -20.05 -13.01 26.45
C GLY A 3 -19.30 -11.71 26.73
N LEU A 4 -18.55 -11.66 27.81
CA LEU A 4 -17.68 -10.55 28.18
C LEU A 4 -16.52 -10.47 27.19
N SER A 5 -16.40 -9.33 26.50
CA SER A 5 -15.17 -8.94 25.81
C SER A 5 -14.04 -8.91 26.84
N ALA A 6 -12.98 -9.66 26.58
CA ALA A 6 -11.74 -9.57 27.35
C ALA A 6 -11.03 -8.26 26.99
N SER A 7 -11.52 -7.13 27.53
CA SER A 7 -10.71 -5.92 27.66
C SER A 7 -9.53 -6.32 28.56
N SER A 8 -8.32 -6.35 28.00
CA SER A 8 -7.08 -6.52 28.76
C SER A 8 -6.96 -5.35 29.73
N VAL A 9 -7.44 -5.53 30.96
CA VAL A 9 -7.25 -4.59 32.07
C VAL A 9 -5.73 -4.49 32.29
N VAL A 10 -5.14 -3.45 31.78
CA VAL A 10 -3.72 -3.14 31.99
C VAL A 10 -3.53 -3.03 33.53
N ALA A 11 -2.65 -3.87 34.10
CA ALA A 11 -2.48 -3.91 35.53
C ALA A 11 -2.10 -2.51 36.07
N PRO A 12 -2.72 -2.05 37.20
CA PRO A 12 -2.56 -0.67 37.71
C PRO A 12 -1.11 -0.23 37.92
N TRP A 13 -0.20 -1.17 38.19
CA TRP A 13 1.25 -0.90 38.33
C TRP A 13 1.89 -0.50 37.00
N ARG A 14 1.44 -1.07 35.84
CA ARG A 14 1.94 -0.70 34.50
C ARG A 14 1.59 0.73 34.15
N GLU A 15 0.37 1.17 34.44
CA GLU A 15 -0.06 2.55 34.22
C GLU A 15 0.73 3.53 35.10
N ARG A 16 0.91 3.20 36.38
CA ARG A 16 1.74 4.01 37.29
C ARG A 16 3.18 4.13 36.82
N TRP A 17 3.77 3.05 36.32
CA TRP A 17 5.13 3.03 35.79
C TRP A 17 5.24 3.86 34.49
N ILE A 18 4.25 3.73 33.57
CA ILE A 18 4.21 4.51 32.33
C ILE A 18 4.12 6.01 32.65
N ASN A 19 3.23 6.38 33.56
CA ASN A 19 3.04 7.78 33.98
C ASN A 19 4.30 8.35 34.65
N TRP A 20 4.95 7.58 35.53
CA TRP A 20 6.21 8.00 36.14
C TRP A 20 7.30 8.18 35.09
N ARG A 21 7.49 7.18 34.21
CA ARG A 21 8.46 7.25 33.12
C ARG A 21 8.21 8.47 32.23
N ASN A 22 6.97 8.72 31.86
CA ASN A 22 6.62 9.83 30.97
C ASN A 22 6.90 11.18 31.63
N ARG A 23 6.60 11.35 32.94
CA ARG A 23 6.99 12.55 33.70
C ARG A 23 8.51 12.75 33.73
N LEU A 24 9.25 11.69 33.96
CA LEU A 24 10.70 11.74 33.96
C LEU A 24 11.27 12.14 32.59
N VAL A 25 10.78 11.51 31.51
CA VAL A 25 11.21 11.79 30.14
C VAL A 25 10.80 13.22 29.70
N ALA A 26 9.68 13.74 30.21
CA ALA A 26 9.20 15.11 29.93
C ALA A 26 10.00 16.19 30.68
N ASP A 27 10.77 15.83 31.72
CA ASP A 27 11.59 16.81 32.47
C ASP A 27 12.82 17.24 31.67
N PRO A 28 12.96 18.55 31.32
CA PRO A 28 14.11 19.07 30.60
C PRO A 28 15.46 18.87 31.33
N ARG A 29 15.44 18.81 32.67
CA ARG A 29 16.66 18.57 33.47
C ARG A 29 17.12 17.14 33.31
N PHE A 30 16.19 16.17 33.36
CA PHE A 30 16.49 14.78 33.08
C PHE A 30 17.00 14.58 31.64
N GLN A 31 16.36 15.19 30.66
CA GLN A 31 16.81 15.10 29.26
C GLN A 31 18.24 15.60 29.07
N ARG A 32 18.60 16.74 29.68
CA ARG A 32 19.97 17.26 29.65
C ARG A 32 20.96 16.33 30.35
N ALA A 33 20.62 15.83 31.51
CA ALA A 33 21.46 14.87 32.25
C ALA A 33 21.68 13.57 31.46
N ALA A 34 20.59 13.02 30.86
CA ALA A 34 20.64 11.83 30.03
C ALA A 34 21.48 12.02 28.76
N ALA A 35 21.45 13.20 28.16
CA ALA A 35 22.27 13.54 26.98
C ALA A 35 23.74 13.76 27.32
N ALA A 36 24.06 14.23 28.53
CA ALA A 36 25.42 14.46 29.01
C ALA A 36 26.11 13.17 29.50
N SER A 37 25.34 12.24 30.05
CA SER A 37 25.88 11.01 30.64
C SER A 37 26.42 10.04 29.58
N PRO A 38 27.63 9.49 29.71
CA PRO A 38 28.19 8.51 28.78
C PRO A 38 27.32 7.25 28.63
N LEU A 39 26.61 6.84 29.67
CA LEU A 39 25.78 5.63 29.70
C LEU A 39 24.44 5.79 28.96
N THR A 40 23.88 7.00 28.95
CA THR A 40 22.53 7.25 28.42
C THR A 40 22.50 8.12 27.16
N ARG A 41 23.61 8.83 26.85
CA ARG A 41 23.71 9.74 25.70
C ARG A 41 23.34 9.09 24.36
N PHE A 42 23.66 7.81 24.19
CA PHE A 42 23.32 7.08 22.96
C PHE A 42 21.81 6.96 22.79
N VAL A 43 21.09 6.56 23.85
CA VAL A 43 19.63 6.48 23.83
C VAL A 43 18.99 7.86 23.65
N ALA A 44 19.51 8.86 24.36
CA ALA A 44 19.02 10.25 24.24
C ALA A 44 19.17 10.78 22.81
N ARG A 45 20.35 10.60 22.20
CA ARG A 45 20.62 11.00 20.81
C ARG A 45 19.73 10.27 19.81
N ARG A 46 19.56 8.95 19.97
CA ARG A 46 18.66 8.16 19.10
C ARG A 46 17.21 8.65 19.17
N ARG A 47 16.71 8.96 20.37
CA ARG A 47 15.34 9.51 20.55
C ARG A 47 15.20 10.90 19.95
N ALA A 48 16.18 11.79 20.20
CA ALA A 48 16.18 13.13 19.61
C ALA A 48 16.19 13.07 18.07
N ARG A 49 17.01 12.18 17.50
CA ARG A 49 17.04 11.94 16.05
C ARG A 49 15.70 11.44 15.55
N ALA A 50 15.11 10.42 16.17
CA ALA A 50 13.82 9.88 15.75
C ALA A 50 12.70 10.94 15.79
N LEU A 51 12.68 11.82 16.81
CA LEU A 51 11.72 12.91 16.87
C LEU A 51 11.99 13.95 15.76
N PHE A 52 13.24 14.28 15.52
CA PHE A 52 13.61 15.19 14.43
C PHE A 52 13.24 14.62 13.06
N ASP A 53 13.46 13.32 12.83
CA ASP A 53 13.11 12.64 11.58
C ASP A 53 11.58 12.70 11.34
N LEU A 54 10.76 12.56 12.39
CA LEU A 54 9.31 12.79 12.27
C LEU A 54 8.96 14.24 11.89
N CYS A 55 9.63 15.24 12.48
CA CYS A 55 9.43 16.65 12.14
C CYS A 55 9.91 17.00 10.73
N ALA A 56 11.00 16.38 10.27
CA ALA A 56 11.62 16.66 8.98
C ALA A 56 11.12 15.77 7.84
N GLY A 57 10.33 14.75 8.15
CA GLY A 57 9.91 13.71 7.20
C GLY A 57 9.24 14.28 5.94
N PHE A 58 8.46 15.35 6.06
CA PHE A 58 7.86 16.03 4.92
C PHE A 58 8.90 16.60 3.93
N VAL A 59 10.07 17.06 4.42
CA VAL A 59 11.18 17.53 3.57
C VAL A 59 11.83 16.34 2.86
N TYR A 60 12.05 15.24 3.58
CA TYR A 60 12.70 14.04 3.03
C TYR A 60 11.89 13.45 1.86
N THR A 61 10.58 13.40 2.02
CA THR A 61 9.69 12.91 0.96
C THR A 61 9.62 13.86 -0.24
N GLN A 62 9.74 15.19 -0.05
CA GLN A 62 9.81 16.15 -1.14
C GLN A 62 11.15 16.08 -1.91
N ILE A 63 12.26 15.74 -1.23
CA ILE A 63 13.54 15.46 -1.90
C ILE A 63 13.40 14.23 -2.79
N LEU A 64 12.79 13.16 -2.31
CA LEU A 64 12.50 11.96 -3.11
C LEU A 64 11.64 12.30 -4.33
N LEU A 65 10.56 13.06 -4.14
CA LEU A 65 9.69 13.51 -5.23
C LEU A 65 10.46 14.34 -6.28
N ALA A 66 11.35 15.25 -5.83
CA ALA A 66 12.19 16.02 -6.74
C ALA A 66 13.13 15.10 -7.56
N CYS A 67 13.75 14.10 -6.91
CA CYS A 67 14.61 13.14 -7.60
C CYS A 67 13.84 12.35 -8.66
N VAL A 68 12.61 11.94 -8.37
CA VAL A 68 11.73 11.20 -9.31
C VAL A 68 11.33 12.11 -10.49
N ARG A 69 10.80 13.30 -10.22
CA ARG A 69 10.34 14.23 -11.27
C ARG A 69 11.46 14.71 -12.20
N LEU A 70 12.63 14.92 -11.65
CA LEU A 70 13.82 15.30 -12.42
C LEU A 70 14.48 14.10 -13.13
N ARG A 71 13.99 12.88 -12.91
CA ARG A 71 14.56 11.64 -13.45
C ARG A 71 16.04 11.48 -13.08
N LEU A 72 16.39 11.86 -11.83
CA LEU A 72 17.77 11.81 -11.35
C LEU A 72 18.33 10.39 -11.30
N PHE A 73 17.49 9.41 -10.96
CA PHE A 73 17.90 8.01 -10.89
C PHE A 73 18.24 7.45 -12.26
N GLU A 74 17.43 7.77 -13.27
CA GLU A 74 17.69 7.40 -14.68
C GLU A 74 18.95 8.08 -15.23
N ALA A 75 19.18 9.35 -14.84
CA ALA A 75 20.39 10.06 -15.25
C ALA A 75 21.68 9.42 -14.69
N LEU A 76 21.56 8.64 -13.62
CA LEU A 76 22.68 7.90 -13.00
C LEU A 76 22.67 6.39 -13.31
N ALA A 77 21.71 5.90 -14.10
CA ALA A 77 21.59 4.47 -14.40
C ALA A 77 22.83 3.88 -15.11
N SER A 78 23.51 4.69 -15.90
CA SER A 78 24.73 4.24 -16.64
C SER A 78 26.03 4.37 -15.83
N GLY A 79 25.96 4.85 -14.60
CA GLY A 79 27.11 4.98 -13.70
C GLY A 79 27.27 6.35 -13.05
N PRO A 80 28.33 6.52 -12.28
CA PRO A 80 28.62 7.75 -11.57
C PRO A 80 28.82 8.96 -12.48
N ALA A 81 28.27 10.12 -12.12
CA ALA A 81 28.39 11.37 -12.87
C ALA A 81 28.82 12.55 -11.98
N GLN A 82 29.41 13.55 -12.60
CA GLN A 82 29.77 14.81 -11.96
C GLN A 82 28.54 15.76 -11.85
N PRO A 83 28.46 16.65 -10.84
CA PRO A 83 27.37 17.60 -10.71
C PRO A 83 27.16 18.48 -11.94
N SER A 84 28.22 18.88 -12.64
CA SER A 84 28.12 19.67 -13.86
C SER A 84 27.39 18.94 -15.00
N GLN A 85 27.65 17.64 -15.14
CA GLN A 85 26.96 16.79 -16.11
C GLN A 85 25.47 16.59 -15.76
N LEU A 86 25.19 16.44 -14.46
CA LEU A 86 23.82 16.29 -13.97
C LEU A 86 23.05 17.62 -14.06
N ALA A 87 23.66 18.75 -13.78
CA ALA A 87 23.05 20.08 -13.92
C ALA A 87 22.49 20.29 -15.33
N ALA A 88 23.27 19.95 -16.36
CA ALA A 88 22.83 20.05 -17.75
C ALA A 88 21.70 19.06 -18.11
N ARG A 89 21.75 17.84 -17.56
CA ARG A 89 20.72 16.82 -17.83
C ARG A 89 19.39 17.10 -17.14
N LEU A 90 19.45 17.72 -15.94
CA LEU A 90 18.28 17.98 -15.09
C LEU A 90 17.70 19.38 -15.28
N ASP A 91 18.32 20.19 -16.14
CA ASP A 91 17.98 21.62 -16.35
C ASP A 91 17.94 22.40 -15.03
N LEU A 92 19.00 22.25 -14.22
CA LEU A 92 19.16 22.92 -12.95
C LEU A 92 20.42 23.77 -12.93
N THR A 93 20.40 24.84 -12.11
CA THR A 93 21.62 25.58 -11.83
C THR A 93 22.65 24.70 -11.09
N PRO A 94 23.96 24.94 -11.23
CA PRO A 94 24.98 24.18 -10.49
C PRO A 94 24.73 24.16 -8.98
N GLU A 95 24.33 25.30 -8.39
CA GLU A 95 24.05 25.41 -6.96
C GLU A 95 22.84 24.51 -6.55
N ALA A 96 21.73 24.58 -7.30
CA ALA A 96 20.53 23.74 -7.05
C ALA A 96 20.88 22.25 -7.18
N THR A 97 21.67 21.89 -8.19
CA THR A 97 22.14 20.53 -8.41
C THR A 97 22.96 20.02 -7.23
N HIS A 98 23.98 20.76 -6.79
CA HIS A 98 24.78 20.37 -5.63
C HIS A 98 23.91 20.21 -4.36
N ARG A 99 22.94 21.10 -4.15
CA ARG A 99 22.02 21.03 -3.02
C ARG A 99 21.19 19.74 -3.06
N LEU A 100 20.60 19.42 -4.22
CA LEU A 100 19.80 18.21 -4.41
C LEU A 100 20.66 16.94 -4.22
N LEU A 101 21.82 16.86 -4.85
CA LEU A 101 22.70 15.69 -4.77
C LEU A 101 23.17 15.41 -3.34
N ARG A 102 23.57 16.45 -2.60
CA ARG A 102 23.96 16.31 -1.18
C ARG A 102 22.78 15.89 -0.30
N ALA A 103 21.60 16.45 -0.52
CA ALA A 103 20.39 16.07 0.18
C ALA A 103 20.01 14.60 -0.12
N ALA A 104 20.00 14.20 -1.39
CA ALA A 104 19.72 12.83 -1.79
C ALA A 104 20.74 11.83 -1.21
N ALA A 105 22.03 12.21 -1.19
CA ALA A 105 23.07 11.39 -0.58
C ALA A 105 22.89 11.23 0.94
N SER A 106 22.44 12.27 1.64
CA SER A 106 22.17 12.19 3.08
C SER A 106 21.00 11.28 3.43
N LEU A 107 20.15 10.97 2.45
CA LEU A 107 18.99 10.07 2.57
C LEU A 107 19.25 8.66 2.00
N ASN A 108 20.50 8.31 1.69
CA ASN A 108 20.91 7.03 1.06
C ASN A 108 20.23 6.76 -0.29
N LEU A 109 19.74 7.79 -0.96
CA LEU A 109 19.27 7.71 -2.34
C LEU A 109 20.45 7.69 -3.33
N LEU A 110 21.49 8.44 -3.00
CA LEU A 110 22.74 8.52 -3.74
C LEU A 110 23.93 8.28 -2.82
N ARG A 111 25.07 7.93 -3.43
CA ARG A 111 26.38 7.81 -2.79
C ARG A 111 27.32 8.85 -3.36
N ALA A 112 27.85 9.72 -2.51
CA ALA A 112 28.94 10.60 -2.87
C ALA A 112 30.24 9.81 -2.99
N LEU A 113 30.95 9.99 -4.08
CA LEU A 113 32.22 9.32 -4.38
C LEU A 113 33.38 10.33 -4.31
N PRO A 114 34.64 9.87 -4.23
CA PRO A 114 35.80 10.72 -4.48
C PRO A 114 35.68 11.46 -5.83
N ASP A 115 36.40 12.59 -5.98
CA ASP A 115 36.40 13.42 -7.18
C ASP A 115 35.04 14.06 -7.52
N ASP A 116 34.26 14.39 -6.50
CA ASP A 116 32.96 15.08 -6.60
C ASP A 116 31.99 14.38 -7.57
N ARG A 117 31.96 13.04 -7.59
CA ARG A 117 31.00 12.25 -8.36
C ARG A 117 29.91 11.67 -7.47
N TYR A 118 28.76 11.43 -8.07
CA TYR A 118 27.61 10.80 -7.40
C TYR A 118 27.17 9.55 -8.18
N ALA A 119 26.82 8.51 -7.44
CA ALA A 119 26.25 7.27 -7.94
C ALA A 119 24.91 6.97 -7.26
N LEU A 120 24.15 6.02 -7.79
CA LEU A 120 23.01 5.46 -7.05
C LEU A 120 23.52 4.78 -5.78
N ASP A 121 22.79 4.96 -4.66
CA ASP A 121 22.88 4.08 -3.50
C ASP A 121 21.72 3.09 -3.49
N ASP A 122 21.66 2.19 -2.51
CA ASP A 122 20.72 1.07 -2.47
C ASP A 122 19.26 1.50 -2.63
N LEU A 123 18.83 2.57 -1.96
CA LEU A 123 17.47 3.08 -2.08
C LEU A 123 17.19 3.69 -3.47
N GLY A 124 18.14 4.47 -4.01
CA GLY A 124 17.99 5.04 -5.34
C GLY A 124 17.96 3.97 -6.44
N ALA A 125 18.79 2.96 -6.33
CA ALA A 125 18.77 1.80 -7.23
C ALA A 125 17.44 1.03 -7.14
N SER A 126 16.89 0.90 -5.93
CA SER A 126 15.59 0.26 -5.71
C SER A 126 14.43 1.05 -6.35
N VAL A 127 14.47 2.39 -6.30
CA VAL A 127 13.46 3.24 -6.98
C VAL A 127 13.59 3.10 -8.50
N LEU A 128 14.81 3.13 -9.03
CA LEU A 128 15.05 2.96 -10.47
C LEU A 128 14.55 1.60 -10.99
N ALA A 129 14.78 0.53 -10.22
CA ALA A 129 14.36 -0.82 -10.58
C ALA A 129 12.83 -1.03 -10.55
N ASN A 130 12.09 -0.14 -9.87
CA ASN A 130 10.66 -0.30 -9.62
C ASN A 130 9.86 0.95 -10.05
N PRO A 131 9.42 1.04 -11.31
CA PRO A 131 8.62 2.17 -11.81
C PRO A 131 7.34 2.42 -11.00
N SER A 132 6.80 1.37 -10.36
CA SER A 132 5.65 1.47 -9.44
C SER A 132 5.93 2.38 -8.25
N VAL A 133 7.17 2.37 -7.73
CA VAL A 133 7.56 3.23 -6.60
C VAL A 133 7.60 4.69 -7.04
N ALA A 134 8.12 4.98 -8.22
CA ALA A 134 8.13 6.33 -8.77
C ALA A 134 6.70 6.87 -8.97
N ALA A 135 5.80 6.07 -9.57
CA ALA A 135 4.39 6.43 -9.74
C ALA A 135 3.68 6.68 -8.39
N PHE A 136 3.98 5.87 -7.39
CA PHE A 136 3.45 6.03 -6.03
C PHE A 136 3.95 7.32 -5.37
N VAL A 137 5.23 7.65 -5.52
CA VAL A 137 5.79 8.92 -5.01
C VAL A 137 5.13 10.13 -5.68
N GLU A 138 4.88 10.10 -6.98
CA GLU A 138 4.19 11.17 -7.69
C GLU A 138 2.73 11.32 -7.26
N HIS A 139 2.04 10.21 -7.04
CA HIS A 139 0.66 10.21 -6.55
C HIS A 139 0.51 10.89 -5.18
N HIS A 140 1.51 10.82 -4.32
CA HIS A 140 1.50 11.49 -3.03
C HIS A 140 1.31 13.00 -3.10
N ALA A 141 1.49 13.64 -4.25
CA ALA A 141 1.20 15.07 -4.41
C ALA A 141 -0.26 15.40 -4.03
N LEU A 142 -1.21 14.50 -4.33
CA LEU A 142 -2.61 14.67 -3.91
C LEU A 142 -2.76 14.58 -2.40
N LEU A 143 -2.13 13.60 -1.79
CA LEU A 143 -2.17 13.40 -0.34
C LEU A 143 -1.50 14.56 0.42
N TYR A 144 -0.42 15.14 -0.10
CA TYR A 144 0.21 16.33 0.51
C TYR A 144 -0.75 17.51 0.58
N ASP A 145 -1.53 17.74 -0.48
CA ASP A 145 -2.53 18.81 -0.48
C ASP A 145 -3.62 18.55 0.58
N ASP A 146 -4.07 17.30 0.71
CA ASP A 146 -5.11 16.90 1.66
C ASP A 146 -4.62 16.93 3.12
N LEU A 147 -3.34 16.66 3.35
CA LEU A 147 -2.70 16.70 4.68
C LEU A 147 -2.20 18.09 5.08
N ARG A 148 -2.45 19.14 4.29
CA ARG A 148 -2.06 20.51 4.65
C ARG A 148 -2.68 20.95 5.99
N ASP A 149 -3.93 20.56 6.24
CA ASP A 149 -4.59 20.70 7.54
C ASP A 149 -5.11 19.32 8.01
N PRO A 150 -4.26 18.55 8.70
CA PRO A 150 -4.64 17.21 9.16
C PRO A 150 -5.73 17.24 10.25
N VAL A 151 -5.92 18.37 10.93
CA VAL A 151 -6.97 18.51 11.94
C VAL A 151 -8.33 18.68 11.28
N ALA A 152 -8.43 19.52 10.26
CA ALA A 152 -9.64 19.67 9.46
C ALA A 152 -10.01 18.36 8.76
N LEU A 153 -9.01 17.62 8.25
CA LEU A 153 -9.22 16.29 7.68
C LEU A 153 -9.81 15.31 8.69
N LEU A 154 -9.24 15.23 9.90
CA LEU A 154 -9.74 14.35 10.98
C LEU A 154 -11.16 14.70 11.43
N ARG A 155 -11.58 15.98 11.28
CA ARG A 155 -12.92 16.46 11.61
C ARG A 155 -13.92 16.28 10.47
N GLY A 156 -13.47 15.85 9.29
CA GLY A 156 -14.33 15.76 8.10
C GLY A 156 -14.75 17.12 7.55
N GLU A 157 -13.98 18.18 7.82
CA GLU A 157 -14.29 19.58 7.43
C GLU A 157 -13.74 19.93 6.04
N THR A 158 -12.99 19.01 5.40
CA THR A 158 -12.36 19.26 4.10
C THR A 158 -12.85 18.28 3.04
N ARG A 159 -13.09 18.80 1.83
CA ARG A 159 -13.24 17.98 0.64
C ARG A 159 -11.86 17.69 0.08
N THR A 160 -11.45 16.44 0.12
CA THR A 160 -10.12 15.99 -0.24
C THR A 160 -9.94 15.80 -1.74
N ARG A 161 -8.72 15.95 -2.25
CA ARG A 161 -8.37 15.64 -3.63
C ARG A 161 -8.36 14.13 -3.90
N LEU A 162 -7.94 13.35 -2.89
CA LEU A 162 -7.97 11.89 -2.99
C LEU A 162 -9.39 11.34 -3.14
N SER A 163 -10.38 11.85 -2.39
CA SER A 163 -11.77 11.42 -2.57
C SER A 163 -12.32 11.77 -3.95
N GLN A 164 -11.84 12.88 -4.54
CA GLN A 164 -12.20 13.25 -5.91
C GLN A 164 -11.47 12.41 -6.95
N PHE A 165 -10.27 11.92 -6.63
CA PHE A 165 -9.49 11.04 -7.50
C PHE A 165 -10.02 9.59 -7.46
N TRP A 166 -10.61 9.17 -6.33
CA TRP A 166 -11.19 7.84 -6.18
C TRP A 166 -12.67 7.84 -6.63
N PRO A 167 -12.98 7.30 -7.80
CA PRO A 167 -14.30 7.47 -8.41
C PRO A 167 -15.43 6.74 -7.66
N TYR A 168 -15.09 5.73 -6.87
CA TYR A 168 -16.09 4.90 -6.19
C TYR A 168 -16.72 5.56 -4.96
N ALA A 169 -16.08 6.59 -4.35
CA ALA A 169 -16.60 7.28 -3.17
C ALA A 169 -17.80 8.19 -3.44
N GLU A 170 -17.90 8.79 -4.61
CA GLU A 170 -18.90 9.83 -4.94
C GLU A 170 -19.90 9.42 -6.03
N GLY A 171 -20.08 8.13 -6.31
CA GLY A 171 -20.98 7.67 -7.38
C GLY A 171 -20.50 8.05 -8.79
N ARG A 172 -19.22 8.35 -8.98
CA ARG A 172 -18.60 8.64 -10.29
C ARG A 172 -17.97 7.41 -10.92
N ALA A 173 -18.35 6.23 -10.43
CA ALA A 173 -17.87 4.95 -10.95
C ALA A 173 -18.16 4.76 -12.44
N ASP A 174 -19.14 5.50 -12.98
CA ASP A 174 -19.50 5.49 -14.40
C ASP A 174 -18.72 6.54 -15.23
N ASP A 175 -17.86 7.36 -14.62
CA ASP A 175 -17.04 8.36 -15.31
C ASP A 175 -15.73 7.72 -15.83
N PRO A 176 -15.55 7.56 -17.16
CA PRO A 176 -14.37 6.89 -17.70
C PRO A 176 -13.06 7.63 -17.45
N GLU A 177 -13.07 8.98 -17.42
CA GLU A 177 -11.85 9.78 -17.20
C GLU A 177 -11.41 9.71 -15.73
N ALA A 178 -12.35 9.81 -14.78
CA ALA A 178 -12.05 9.66 -13.35
C ALA A 178 -11.53 8.26 -13.05
N CYS A 179 -12.10 7.22 -13.64
CA CYS A 179 -11.64 5.84 -13.48
C CYS A 179 -10.26 5.62 -14.12
N ALA A 180 -9.93 6.29 -15.22
CA ALA A 180 -8.70 6.04 -15.96
C ALA A 180 -7.43 6.31 -15.14
N ALA A 181 -7.33 7.50 -14.54
CA ALA A 181 -6.14 7.91 -13.79
C ALA A 181 -5.92 7.03 -12.54
N TYR A 182 -6.99 6.70 -11.83
CA TYR A 182 -6.94 5.80 -10.67
C TYR A 182 -6.53 4.39 -11.08
N SER A 183 -7.17 3.82 -12.09
CA SER A 183 -6.92 2.46 -12.56
C SER A 183 -5.49 2.28 -13.09
N ASP A 184 -4.94 3.26 -13.82
CA ASP A 184 -3.56 3.23 -14.30
C ASP A 184 -2.54 3.21 -13.15
N LEU A 185 -2.76 4.03 -12.12
CA LEU A 185 -1.93 4.02 -10.92
C LEU A 185 -1.99 2.67 -10.20
N MET A 186 -3.21 2.13 -10.01
CA MET A 186 -3.40 0.83 -9.36
C MET A 186 -2.75 -0.30 -10.17
N ALA A 187 -2.92 -0.32 -11.47
CA ALA A 187 -2.32 -1.31 -12.34
C ALA A 187 -0.78 -1.32 -12.26
N ARG A 188 -0.15 -0.14 -12.20
CA ARG A 188 1.31 -0.03 -12.02
C ARG A 188 1.77 -0.54 -10.66
N SER A 189 1.00 -0.30 -9.60
CA SER A 189 1.35 -0.75 -8.25
C SER A 189 1.13 -2.26 -8.03
N GLN A 190 0.31 -2.91 -8.86
CA GLN A 190 -0.09 -4.31 -8.69
C GLN A 190 1.00 -5.32 -9.07
N GLN A 191 1.97 -4.96 -9.90
CA GLN A 191 2.93 -5.96 -10.42
C GLN A 191 3.72 -6.64 -9.30
N LEU A 192 4.29 -5.86 -8.37
CA LEU A 192 5.06 -6.41 -7.24
C LEU A 192 4.18 -7.24 -6.29
N ILE A 193 2.93 -6.81 -6.10
CA ILE A 193 1.97 -7.49 -5.26
C ILE A 193 1.55 -8.82 -5.88
N ALA A 194 1.32 -8.82 -7.20
CA ALA A 194 0.96 -10.02 -7.93
C ALA A 194 2.02 -11.12 -7.79
N GLU A 195 3.30 -10.77 -7.92
CA GLU A 195 4.41 -11.71 -7.73
C GLU A 195 4.42 -12.31 -6.31
N ASP A 196 4.30 -11.45 -5.28
CA ASP A 196 4.29 -11.89 -3.87
C ASP A 196 3.11 -12.82 -3.55
N VAL A 197 1.94 -12.54 -4.11
CA VAL A 197 0.73 -13.36 -3.93
C VAL A 197 0.86 -14.69 -4.67
N LEU A 198 1.39 -14.67 -5.89
CA LEU A 198 1.63 -15.87 -6.69
C LEU A 198 2.67 -16.80 -6.07
N ASP A 199 3.66 -16.25 -5.36
CA ASP A 199 4.67 -17.03 -4.64
C ASP A 199 4.14 -17.58 -3.30
N ALA A 200 3.14 -16.93 -2.71
CA ALA A 200 2.59 -17.30 -1.41
C ALA A 200 1.57 -18.45 -1.48
N TYR A 201 0.98 -18.72 -2.66
CA TYR A 201 -0.11 -19.68 -2.81
C TYR A 201 0.01 -20.54 -4.08
N PRO A 202 -0.32 -21.86 -4.03
CA PRO A 202 -0.21 -22.77 -5.17
C PRO A 202 -1.41 -22.67 -6.12
N PHE A 203 -1.46 -21.67 -6.98
CA PHE A 203 -2.53 -21.42 -7.95
C PHE A 203 -2.77 -22.58 -8.92
N GLY A 204 -1.72 -23.35 -9.24
CA GLY A 204 -1.80 -24.49 -10.17
C GLY A 204 -2.63 -25.68 -9.68
N GLU A 205 -3.06 -25.67 -8.42
CA GLU A 205 -3.96 -26.71 -7.88
C GLU A 205 -5.43 -26.45 -8.24
N HIS A 206 -5.75 -25.31 -8.87
CA HIS A 206 -7.09 -24.88 -9.23
C HIS A 206 -7.37 -25.01 -10.73
N GLN A 207 -8.66 -25.09 -11.09
CA GLN A 207 -9.12 -25.14 -12.48
C GLN A 207 -9.65 -23.79 -12.97
N SER A 208 -10.13 -22.95 -12.04
CA SER A 208 -10.76 -21.68 -12.36
C SER A 208 -10.55 -20.65 -11.26
N LEU A 209 -10.27 -19.42 -11.69
CA LEU A 209 -10.10 -18.27 -10.81
C LEU A 209 -11.08 -17.16 -11.21
N LEU A 210 -11.74 -16.56 -10.24
CA LEU A 210 -12.45 -15.30 -10.37
C LEU A 210 -11.79 -14.23 -9.49
N ASP A 211 -11.30 -13.15 -10.13
CA ASP A 211 -10.75 -11.99 -9.44
C ASP A 211 -11.83 -10.91 -9.30
N ILE A 212 -12.30 -10.68 -8.08
CA ILE A 212 -13.33 -9.68 -7.79
C ILE A 212 -12.66 -8.35 -7.44
N GLY A 213 -13.05 -7.27 -8.13
CA GLY A 213 -12.39 -5.98 -8.05
C GLY A 213 -11.02 -6.02 -8.69
N GLY A 214 -10.87 -6.77 -9.79
CA GLY A 214 -9.59 -7.02 -10.44
C GLY A 214 -8.97 -5.84 -11.19
N GLY A 215 -9.62 -4.67 -11.17
CA GLY A 215 -9.11 -3.46 -11.83
C GLY A 215 -8.93 -3.67 -13.33
N GLU A 216 -7.82 -3.17 -13.87
CA GLU A 216 -7.46 -3.37 -15.28
C GLU A 216 -6.84 -4.76 -15.58
N GLY A 217 -6.99 -5.74 -14.68
CA GLY A 217 -6.56 -7.11 -14.90
C GLY A 217 -5.05 -7.34 -14.73
N ALA A 218 -4.33 -6.47 -14.03
CA ALA A 218 -2.89 -6.63 -13.83
C ALA A 218 -2.55 -7.92 -13.07
N PHE A 219 -3.31 -8.26 -12.02
CA PHE A 219 -3.14 -9.50 -11.28
C PHE A 219 -3.50 -10.72 -12.14
N VAL A 220 -4.67 -10.70 -12.78
CA VAL A 220 -5.12 -11.80 -13.66
C VAL A 220 -4.13 -12.02 -14.81
N ALA A 221 -3.53 -10.97 -15.37
CA ALA A 221 -2.50 -11.10 -16.39
C ALA A 221 -1.25 -11.83 -15.85
N ALA A 222 -0.79 -11.51 -14.65
CA ALA A 222 0.33 -12.22 -14.02
C ALA A 222 0.01 -13.71 -13.76
N VAL A 223 -1.22 -13.99 -13.29
CA VAL A 223 -1.72 -15.38 -13.15
C VAL A 223 -1.74 -16.09 -14.50
N ALA A 224 -2.26 -15.44 -15.56
CA ALA A 224 -2.35 -16.01 -16.89
C ALA A 224 -1.00 -16.42 -17.48
N MET A 225 0.04 -15.66 -17.20
CA MET A 225 1.41 -15.94 -17.66
C MET A 225 2.05 -17.11 -16.89
N ARG A 226 1.78 -17.22 -15.59
CA ARG A 226 2.36 -18.26 -14.73
C ARG A 226 1.57 -19.59 -14.79
N HIS A 227 0.25 -19.50 -15.01
CA HIS A 227 -0.69 -20.64 -15.02
C HIS A 227 -1.59 -20.58 -16.27
N PRO A 228 -1.06 -20.92 -17.45
CA PRO A 228 -1.77 -20.79 -18.74
C PRO A 228 -3.03 -21.66 -18.84
N GLU A 229 -3.08 -22.78 -18.09
CA GLU A 229 -4.21 -23.72 -18.12
C GLU A 229 -5.38 -23.26 -17.24
N LEU A 230 -5.18 -22.28 -16.34
CA LEU A 230 -6.21 -21.82 -15.44
C LEU A 230 -7.26 -21.01 -16.20
N ARG A 231 -8.53 -21.35 -16.04
CA ARG A 231 -9.66 -20.55 -16.55
C ARG A 231 -9.80 -19.30 -15.71
N LEU A 232 -9.63 -18.13 -16.33
CA LEU A 232 -9.56 -16.85 -15.64
C LEU A 232 -10.78 -16.00 -15.91
N GLN A 233 -11.34 -15.44 -14.85
CA GLN A 233 -12.46 -14.52 -14.85
C GLN A 233 -12.08 -13.28 -14.03
N LEU A 234 -12.56 -12.12 -14.45
CA LEU A 234 -12.41 -10.85 -13.74
C LEU A 234 -13.76 -10.17 -13.63
N LEU A 235 -14.11 -9.67 -12.46
CA LEU A 235 -15.29 -8.85 -12.22
C LEU A 235 -14.85 -7.45 -11.75
N ASP A 236 -15.28 -6.42 -12.48
CA ASP A 236 -15.14 -5.02 -12.05
C ASP A 236 -16.25 -4.17 -12.65
N LEU A 237 -16.38 -2.94 -12.18
CA LEU A 237 -17.38 -1.99 -12.65
C LEU A 237 -17.25 -1.72 -14.17
N PRO A 238 -18.36 -1.39 -14.87
CA PRO A 238 -18.37 -1.36 -16.34
C PRO A 238 -17.25 -0.55 -16.99
N PRO A 239 -16.90 0.69 -16.57
CA PRO A 239 -15.80 1.43 -17.19
C PRO A 239 -14.43 0.77 -16.98
N VAL A 240 -14.20 0.18 -15.79
CA VAL A 240 -12.94 -0.50 -15.45
C VAL A 240 -12.83 -1.82 -16.20
N ALA A 241 -13.92 -2.60 -16.27
CA ALA A 241 -13.98 -3.84 -17.02
C ALA A 241 -13.71 -3.62 -18.52
N GLN A 242 -14.17 -2.52 -19.10
CA GLN A 242 -13.84 -2.20 -20.49
C GLN A 242 -12.33 -1.96 -20.67
N ARG A 243 -11.70 -1.19 -19.79
CA ARG A 243 -10.24 -0.97 -19.82
C ARG A 243 -9.45 -2.26 -19.59
N ALA A 244 -9.95 -3.15 -18.72
CA ALA A 244 -9.36 -4.48 -18.52
C ALA A 244 -9.39 -5.31 -19.80
N ARG A 245 -10.51 -5.33 -20.54
CA ARG A 245 -10.61 -6.03 -21.83
C ARG A 245 -9.58 -5.51 -22.83
N ASP A 246 -9.52 -4.20 -22.99
CA ASP A 246 -8.61 -3.55 -23.94
C ASP A 246 -7.14 -3.85 -23.61
N ARG A 247 -6.77 -3.72 -22.33
CA ARG A 247 -5.42 -4.01 -21.85
C ARG A 247 -5.05 -5.49 -22.00
N LEU A 248 -5.91 -6.40 -21.58
CA LEU A 248 -5.67 -7.84 -21.70
C LEU A 248 -5.58 -8.27 -23.16
N ALA A 249 -6.38 -7.70 -24.04
CA ALA A 249 -6.31 -7.96 -25.48
C ALA A 249 -4.96 -7.53 -26.08
N THR A 250 -4.43 -6.34 -25.70
CA THR A 250 -3.12 -5.87 -26.16
C THR A 250 -1.97 -6.77 -25.67
N GLN A 251 -2.16 -7.49 -24.58
CA GLN A 251 -1.21 -8.46 -24.02
C GLN A 251 -1.40 -9.89 -24.57
N GLY A 252 -2.31 -10.11 -25.52
CA GLY A 252 -2.62 -11.45 -26.05
C GLY A 252 -3.42 -12.33 -25.09
N LEU A 253 -4.05 -11.74 -24.07
CA LEU A 253 -4.80 -12.43 -23.01
C LEU A 253 -6.33 -12.30 -23.18
N ALA A 254 -6.82 -12.19 -24.42
CA ALA A 254 -8.25 -12.12 -24.74
C ALA A 254 -9.08 -13.33 -24.24
N ARG A 255 -8.41 -14.41 -23.79
CA ARG A 255 -9.05 -15.59 -23.19
C ARG A 255 -9.61 -15.36 -21.79
N VAL A 256 -9.24 -14.27 -21.13
CA VAL A 256 -9.77 -13.91 -19.80
C VAL A 256 -11.20 -13.42 -19.95
N ASP A 257 -12.14 -14.04 -19.23
CA ASP A 257 -13.55 -13.64 -19.21
C ASP A 257 -13.73 -12.43 -18.30
N VAL A 258 -13.82 -11.24 -18.90
CA VAL A 258 -14.00 -9.98 -18.15
C VAL A 258 -15.48 -9.63 -18.07
N ARG A 259 -16.00 -9.62 -16.85
CA ARG A 259 -17.40 -9.30 -16.53
C ARG A 259 -17.52 -7.89 -16.02
N ALA A 260 -18.45 -7.13 -16.58
CA ALA A 260 -18.82 -5.82 -16.09
C ALA A 260 -19.98 -5.95 -15.09
N GLY A 261 -19.79 -5.47 -13.86
CA GLY A 261 -20.78 -5.53 -12.79
C GLY A 261 -20.18 -5.18 -11.43
N SER A 262 -21.02 -5.15 -10.42
CA SER A 262 -20.62 -4.92 -9.04
C SER A 262 -20.64 -6.22 -8.24
N PHE A 263 -19.80 -6.33 -7.22
CA PHE A 263 -19.95 -7.41 -6.23
C PHE A 263 -21.22 -7.26 -5.36
N LEU A 264 -21.94 -6.14 -5.50
CA LEU A 264 -23.28 -5.97 -4.92
C LEU A 264 -24.38 -6.64 -5.75
N ASP A 265 -24.11 -6.91 -7.01
CA ASP A 265 -25.03 -7.62 -7.87
C ASP A 265 -25.01 -9.14 -7.57
N PRO A 266 -26.09 -9.89 -7.86
CA PRO A 266 -26.09 -11.33 -7.71
C PRO A 266 -24.96 -11.97 -8.53
N GLN A 267 -24.11 -12.77 -7.87
CA GLN A 267 -23.02 -13.45 -8.54
C GLN A 267 -23.47 -14.82 -9.07
N PRO A 268 -22.93 -15.28 -10.22
CA PRO A 268 -23.16 -16.65 -10.68
C PRO A 268 -22.66 -17.64 -9.64
N ALA A 269 -23.56 -18.47 -9.13
CA ALA A 269 -23.23 -19.46 -8.10
C ALA A 269 -22.21 -20.48 -8.64
N ALA A 270 -21.21 -20.84 -7.80
CA ALA A 270 -20.23 -21.89 -8.08
C ALA A 270 -19.49 -21.70 -9.42
N SER A 271 -19.11 -20.46 -9.75
CA SER A 271 -18.45 -20.14 -11.02
C SER A 271 -16.94 -20.38 -11.02
N ALA A 272 -16.32 -20.48 -9.83
CA ALA A 272 -14.87 -20.69 -9.67
C ALA A 272 -14.57 -21.55 -8.43
N ASP A 273 -13.43 -22.25 -8.45
CA ASP A 273 -12.88 -22.98 -7.30
C ASP A 273 -11.82 -22.18 -6.52
N LEU A 274 -11.38 -21.04 -7.10
CA LEU A 274 -10.58 -20.02 -6.44
C LEU A 274 -11.19 -18.64 -6.70
N VAL A 275 -11.42 -17.86 -5.65
CA VAL A 275 -11.78 -16.45 -5.76
C VAL A 275 -10.69 -15.61 -5.10
N THR A 276 -10.33 -14.49 -5.72
CA THR A 276 -9.35 -13.55 -5.20
C THR A 276 -9.96 -12.18 -4.93
N LEU A 277 -9.53 -11.54 -3.83
CA LEU A 277 -9.78 -10.15 -3.46
C LEU A 277 -8.42 -9.51 -3.16
N ILE A 278 -7.86 -8.84 -4.16
CA ILE A 278 -6.50 -8.27 -4.08
C ILE A 278 -6.58 -6.76 -3.91
N ARG A 279 -6.35 -6.29 -2.67
CA ARG A 279 -6.44 -4.88 -2.31
C ARG A 279 -7.82 -4.29 -2.60
N VAL A 280 -8.85 -5.00 -2.20
CA VAL A 280 -10.25 -4.58 -2.38
C VAL A 280 -10.89 -4.19 -1.03
N LEU A 281 -10.70 -5.04 0.00
CA LEU A 281 -11.44 -4.85 1.25
C LEU A 281 -11.03 -3.60 2.02
N HIS A 282 -9.76 -3.17 1.90
CA HIS A 282 -9.27 -2.00 2.61
C HIS A 282 -9.84 -0.68 2.09
N ASP A 283 -10.27 -0.63 0.83
CA ASP A 283 -10.87 0.55 0.20
C ASP A 283 -12.33 0.79 0.64
N HIS A 284 -12.91 -0.17 1.35
CA HIS A 284 -14.32 -0.19 1.72
C HIS A 284 -14.54 -0.22 3.23
N ASP A 285 -15.67 0.32 3.67
CA ASP A 285 -16.17 0.16 5.04
C ASP A 285 -16.54 -1.31 5.33
N ASP A 286 -16.92 -1.60 6.59
CA ASP A 286 -17.23 -2.97 6.99
C ASP A 286 -18.49 -3.54 6.33
N ALA A 287 -19.46 -2.70 5.97
CA ALA A 287 -20.68 -3.14 5.29
C ALA A 287 -20.39 -3.62 3.87
N MET A 288 -19.61 -2.82 3.13
CA MET A 288 -19.17 -3.14 1.78
C MET A 288 -18.18 -4.30 1.76
N ALA A 289 -17.25 -4.35 2.71
CA ALA A 289 -16.32 -5.48 2.85
C ALA A 289 -17.07 -6.82 3.07
N ARG A 290 -18.11 -6.82 3.93
CA ARG A 290 -18.99 -7.99 4.10
C ARG A 290 -19.76 -8.35 2.84
N ALA A 291 -20.19 -7.36 2.06
CA ALA A 291 -20.86 -7.61 0.78
C ALA A 291 -19.91 -8.28 -0.23
N ALA A 292 -18.69 -7.78 -0.37
CA ALA A 292 -17.66 -8.38 -1.22
C ALA A 292 -17.32 -9.83 -0.81
N LEU A 293 -17.23 -10.09 0.50
CA LEU A 293 -17.00 -11.45 1.02
C LEU A 293 -18.16 -12.39 0.77
N ARG A 294 -19.41 -11.92 0.86
CA ARG A 294 -20.61 -12.72 0.49
C ARG A 294 -20.61 -13.03 -1.00
N ALA A 295 -20.32 -12.05 -1.86
CA ALA A 295 -20.22 -12.26 -3.30
C ALA A 295 -19.15 -13.31 -3.64
N ALA A 296 -17.98 -13.23 -2.99
CA ALA A 296 -16.92 -14.22 -3.13
C ALA A 296 -17.39 -15.63 -2.67
N HIS A 297 -18.12 -15.71 -1.57
CA HIS A 297 -18.67 -16.97 -1.06
C HIS A 297 -19.69 -17.58 -2.06
N GLU A 298 -20.59 -16.78 -2.61
CA GLU A 298 -21.58 -17.23 -3.58
C GLU A 298 -20.94 -17.74 -4.89
N ALA A 299 -19.91 -17.04 -5.37
CA ALA A 299 -19.19 -17.37 -6.59
C ALA A 299 -18.33 -18.64 -6.49
N LEU A 300 -17.89 -19.02 -5.28
CA LEU A 300 -17.07 -20.21 -5.07
C LEU A 300 -17.87 -21.51 -5.19
N THR A 301 -17.24 -22.54 -5.72
CA THR A 301 -17.74 -23.92 -5.58
C THR A 301 -17.66 -24.39 -4.12
N PRO A 302 -18.49 -25.35 -3.68
CA PRO A 302 -18.33 -25.97 -2.36
C PRO A 302 -16.90 -26.47 -2.15
N GLY A 303 -16.28 -26.14 -1.02
CA GLY A 303 -14.88 -26.46 -0.73
C GLY A 303 -13.85 -25.59 -1.44
N GLY A 304 -14.27 -24.67 -2.31
CA GLY A 304 -13.41 -23.71 -2.99
C GLY A 304 -12.71 -22.75 -2.03
N VAL A 305 -11.69 -22.06 -2.51
CA VAL A 305 -10.82 -21.21 -1.70
C VAL A 305 -11.05 -19.74 -2.02
N LEU A 306 -11.21 -18.91 -0.99
CA LEU A 306 -11.05 -17.48 -1.06
C LEU A 306 -9.60 -17.12 -0.67
N LEU A 307 -8.94 -16.30 -1.49
CA LEU A 307 -7.66 -15.67 -1.20
C LEU A 307 -7.87 -14.16 -1.09
N VAL A 308 -7.46 -13.59 0.04
CA VAL A 308 -7.48 -12.15 0.31
C VAL A 308 -6.05 -11.67 0.48
N ALA A 309 -5.65 -10.63 -0.26
CA ALA A 309 -4.34 -10.01 -0.14
C ALA A 309 -4.50 -8.50 0.13
N GLU A 310 -4.11 -8.07 1.34
CA GLU A 310 -4.37 -6.71 1.83
C GLU A 310 -3.17 -6.13 2.59
N PRO A 311 -2.96 -4.81 2.58
CA PRO A 311 -2.09 -4.16 3.55
C PRO A 311 -2.75 -4.22 4.93
N MET A 312 -2.23 -5.07 5.83
CA MET A 312 -2.80 -5.26 7.16
C MET A 312 -2.21 -4.28 8.17
N ALA A 313 -3.07 -3.73 9.04
CA ALA A 313 -2.69 -2.71 10.02
C ALA A 313 -1.65 -3.19 11.05
N ASP A 314 -1.67 -4.49 11.38
CA ASP A 314 -0.79 -5.10 12.38
C ASP A 314 0.35 -5.91 11.77
N THR A 315 0.81 -5.57 10.57
CA THR A 315 1.96 -6.24 9.95
C THR A 315 3.23 -5.99 10.77
N PRO A 316 3.88 -7.04 11.31
CA PRO A 316 5.04 -6.89 12.18
C PRO A 316 6.19 -6.13 11.50
N GLY A 317 6.69 -5.09 12.17
CA GLY A 317 7.76 -4.22 11.65
C GLY A 317 7.31 -3.19 10.59
N ALA A 318 6.03 -3.16 10.25
CA ALA A 318 5.42 -2.23 9.31
C ALA A 318 4.13 -1.58 9.87
N GLU A 319 3.97 -1.54 11.19
CA GLU A 319 2.79 -1.00 11.87
C GLU A 319 2.50 0.45 11.47
N ALA A 320 3.55 1.26 11.29
CA ALA A 320 3.41 2.64 10.84
C ALA A 320 2.86 2.75 9.41
N ILE A 321 3.11 1.75 8.56
CA ILE A 321 2.54 1.70 7.20
C ILE A 321 1.04 1.40 7.28
N GLY A 322 0.65 0.39 8.06
CA GLY A 322 -0.75 0.01 8.22
C GLY A 322 -1.57 1.07 8.95
N GLU A 323 -1.16 1.44 10.17
CA GLU A 323 -1.97 2.31 11.04
C GLU A 323 -1.81 3.81 10.71
N ALA A 324 -0.60 4.29 10.42
CA ALA A 324 -0.40 5.72 10.17
C ALA A 324 -0.58 6.06 8.69
N TYR A 325 0.16 5.41 7.79
CA TYR A 325 0.09 5.76 6.37
C TYR A 325 -1.29 5.41 5.78
N PHE A 326 -1.69 4.14 5.80
CA PHE A 326 -2.99 3.75 5.25
C PHE A 326 -4.17 4.34 6.04
N GLY A 327 -4.04 4.52 7.36
CA GLY A 327 -5.08 5.17 8.16
C GLY A 327 -5.41 6.58 7.66
N PHE A 328 -4.41 7.41 7.38
CA PHE A 328 -4.63 8.76 6.88
C PHE A 328 -4.90 8.81 5.38
N TYR A 329 -4.31 7.91 4.61
CA TYR A 329 -4.58 7.80 3.18
C TYR A 329 -6.06 7.45 2.91
N LEU A 330 -6.58 6.44 3.58
CA LEU A 330 -7.99 6.01 3.45
C LEU A 330 -8.97 7.05 4.04
N LEU A 331 -8.57 7.74 5.13
CA LEU A 331 -9.33 8.87 5.64
C LEU A 331 -9.44 9.98 4.58
N ALA A 332 -8.35 10.30 3.88
CA ALA A 332 -8.35 11.28 2.80
C ALA A 332 -9.08 10.77 1.55
N MET A 333 -9.09 9.47 1.28
CA MET A 333 -9.95 8.86 0.26
C MET A 333 -11.45 8.98 0.58
N GLY A 334 -11.81 9.15 1.85
CA GLY A 334 -13.20 9.26 2.29
C GLY A 334 -13.91 7.91 2.45
N SER A 335 -13.20 6.80 2.30
CA SER A 335 -13.75 5.45 2.47
C SER A 335 -12.64 4.46 2.84
N GLY A 336 -13.05 3.34 3.42
CA GLY A 336 -12.18 2.24 3.77
C GLY A 336 -11.42 2.41 5.07
N ARG A 337 -10.72 1.37 5.44
CA ARG A 337 -9.76 1.33 6.55
C ARG A 337 -8.81 0.15 6.43
N ALA A 338 -7.59 0.32 6.86
CA ALA A 338 -6.69 -0.80 7.09
C ALA A 338 -7.24 -1.64 8.26
N ARG A 339 -7.31 -2.96 8.06
CA ARG A 339 -7.79 -3.91 9.06
C ARG A 339 -6.66 -4.75 9.60
N ARG A 340 -6.75 -5.11 10.86
CA ARG A 340 -5.84 -6.07 11.47
C ARG A 340 -6.16 -7.48 10.98
N ARG A 341 -5.17 -8.35 10.97
CA ARG A 341 -5.35 -9.74 10.59
C ARG A 341 -6.50 -10.43 11.34
N ALA A 342 -6.63 -10.17 12.64
CA ALA A 342 -7.70 -10.74 13.46
C ALA A 342 -9.09 -10.26 13.01
N GLU A 343 -9.23 -8.98 12.63
CA GLU A 343 -10.49 -8.42 12.13
C GLU A 343 -10.87 -9.03 10.78
N LEU A 344 -9.91 -9.15 9.85
CA LEU A 344 -10.14 -9.81 8.55
C LEU A 344 -10.50 -11.28 8.74
N THR A 345 -9.81 -11.99 9.65
CA THR A 345 -10.13 -13.38 9.97
C THR A 345 -11.58 -13.52 10.44
N LEU A 346 -12.04 -12.63 11.32
CA LEU A 346 -13.41 -12.63 11.81
C LEU A 346 -14.42 -12.37 10.68
N LEU A 347 -14.16 -11.38 9.82
CA LEU A 347 -15.01 -11.06 8.68
C LEU A 347 -15.15 -12.25 7.70
N LEU A 348 -14.04 -12.96 7.43
CA LEU A 348 -14.09 -14.17 6.61
C LEU A 348 -14.95 -15.27 7.27
N GLN A 349 -14.79 -15.48 8.57
CA GLN A 349 -15.58 -16.47 9.33
C GLN A 349 -17.08 -16.12 9.34
N GLU A 350 -17.42 -14.84 9.57
CA GLU A 350 -18.79 -14.33 9.51
C GLU A 350 -19.42 -14.53 8.11
N ALA A 351 -18.60 -14.47 7.04
CA ALA A 351 -19.04 -14.70 5.67
C ALA A 351 -19.13 -16.18 5.28
N GLY A 352 -18.88 -17.13 6.19
CA GLY A 352 -19.02 -18.58 5.94
C GLY A 352 -17.74 -19.26 5.49
N PHE A 353 -16.58 -18.66 5.70
CA PHE A 353 -15.29 -19.30 5.40
C PHE A 353 -14.71 -19.99 6.64
N ALA A 354 -14.28 -21.24 6.49
CA ALA A 354 -13.60 -22.03 7.52
C ALA A 354 -12.10 -22.16 7.23
N GLY A 355 -11.35 -22.59 8.24
CA GLY A 355 -9.91 -22.85 8.11
C GLY A 355 -9.11 -21.63 7.71
N VAL A 356 -9.54 -20.43 8.15
CA VAL A 356 -8.86 -19.18 7.80
C VAL A 356 -7.43 -19.19 8.35
N ARG A 357 -6.46 -18.97 7.47
CA ARG A 357 -5.03 -18.96 7.82
C ARG A 357 -4.26 -17.91 7.04
N HIS A 358 -3.25 -17.37 7.69
CA HIS A 358 -2.30 -16.43 7.10
C HIS A 358 -1.20 -17.19 6.38
N LEU A 359 -0.83 -16.73 5.19
CA LEU A 359 0.30 -17.23 4.41
C LEU A 359 1.43 -16.19 4.44
N PRO A 360 2.69 -16.62 4.59
CA PRO A 360 3.82 -15.70 4.51
C PRO A 360 3.94 -15.14 3.08
N SER A 361 4.19 -13.83 2.97
CA SER A 361 4.55 -13.16 1.73
C SER A 361 5.93 -12.52 1.85
N LEU A 362 6.61 -12.29 0.73
CA LEU A 362 7.96 -11.71 0.73
C LEU A 362 7.97 -10.26 1.23
N ARG A 363 6.94 -9.50 0.87
CA ARG A 363 6.80 -8.07 1.23
C ARG A 363 5.44 -7.82 1.92
N PRO A 364 5.24 -8.33 3.15
CA PRO A 364 3.94 -8.29 3.82
C PRO A 364 3.41 -6.89 4.09
N MET A 365 4.28 -5.87 4.01
CA MET A 365 3.90 -4.46 4.15
C MET A 365 3.03 -3.95 2.98
N PHE A 366 3.14 -4.53 1.79
CA PHE A 366 2.34 -4.17 0.62
C PHE A 366 1.07 -5.01 0.51
N ALA A 367 1.18 -6.31 0.82
CA ALA A 367 0.05 -7.21 0.90
C ALA A 367 0.39 -8.44 1.75
N SER A 368 -0.39 -8.66 2.80
CA SER A 368 -0.40 -9.91 3.57
C SER A 368 -1.54 -10.79 3.08
N VAL A 369 -1.30 -12.10 2.98
CA VAL A 369 -2.22 -13.05 2.36
C VAL A 369 -2.99 -13.84 3.42
N LEU A 370 -4.32 -13.86 3.31
CA LEU A 370 -5.21 -14.77 4.03
C LEU A 370 -5.91 -15.69 3.05
N ILE A 371 -6.10 -16.95 3.45
CA ILE A 371 -6.98 -17.87 2.72
C ILE A 371 -8.05 -18.43 3.65
N GLY A 372 -9.23 -18.74 3.08
CA GLY A 372 -10.31 -19.43 3.76
C GLY A 372 -11.04 -20.36 2.79
N ARG A 373 -11.63 -21.43 3.28
CA ARG A 373 -12.41 -22.39 2.46
C ARG A 373 -13.90 -22.15 2.62
N ARG A 374 -14.64 -22.16 1.52
CA ARG A 374 -16.10 -22.20 1.55
C ARG A 374 -16.57 -23.51 2.16
N VAL A 375 -17.45 -23.42 3.18
CA VAL A 375 -18.09 -24.59 3.84
C VAL A 375 -19.44 -24.85 3.20
#